data_21ed3af9a3a38cb48edc5fe17ac25a07
#
_entry.id   21ed3af9a3a38cb48edc5fe17ac25a07
#
_cell.length_a   1.000
_cell.length_b   1.000
_cell.length_c   1.000
_cell.angle_alpha   90.00
_cell.angle_beta   90.00
_cell.angle_gamma   90.00
#
_symmetry.space_group_name_H-M   'P 1'
#
loop_
_entity.id
_entity.type
_entity.pdbx_description
1 polymer ?
#
loop_
_entity_poly.entity_id
_entity_poly.type
_entity_poly.pdbx_seq_one_letter_code
_entity_poly.pdbx_strand_id
1 'polypeptide(L)'
;FSLVDNIRCYYFTATPKHSSVSHRIGMDDDIVYGDVIYQLPAPDLVDSGYILPPQVVVKQLPPNHGSIPDRDCDHLYTSIVEEDTNKVLVAASRTSHIIDLVEQTDFAEIMKELGYSLMYITSKTGAYIDGNKVDRDTFFETLSDWGRDDDKKFIVIHHSILSEGINVSGLESVIFMRNMDYITFSQTIGRVIRLHHNDAKNIRDGKLTAGDIRSYQKPFGLLVVPVHSQVGINTARRLQEVVDTIFVDGQPAISVMKN
;
A
#
# COMPACT_ATOMS: atom_id res chain seq x y z
N PHE A 1 -13.43 -28.54 3.51
CA PHE A 1 -13.50 -28.81 4.97
C PHE A 1 -14.78 -28.24 5.59
N SER A 2 -15.29 -27.09 5.16
CA SER A 2 -16.53 -26.47 5.69
C SER A 2 -17.80 -27.32 5.55
N LEU A 3 -17.80 -28.26 4.61
CA LEU A 3 -18.92 -29.19 4.36
C LEU A 3 -18.74 -30.57 5.01
N VAL A 4 -17.72 -30.74 5.86
CA VAL A 4 -17.50 -32.01 6.58
C VAL A 4 -18.15 -31.94 7.96
N ASP A 5 -19.02 -32.88 8.25
CA ASP A 5 -19.71 -32.99 9.53
C ASP A 5 -18.71 -33.02 10.71
N ASN A 6 -19.06 -32.31 11.80
CA ASN A 6 -18.26 -32.20 13.03
C ASN A 6 -16.97 -31.39 12.95
N ILE A 7 -16.68 -30.66 11.89
CA ILE A 7 -15.57 -29.72 11.79
C ILE A 7 -16.11 -28.28 11.87
N ARG A 8 -15.65 -27.51 12.84
CA ARG A 8 -15.94 -26.06 12.92
C ARG A 8 -14.86 -25.31 12.20
N CYS A 9 -15.24 -24.55 11.16
CA CYS A 9 -14.35 -23.70 10.37
C CYS A 9 -14.63 -22.24 10.67
N TYR A 10 -13.57 -21.45 10.87
CA TYR A 10 -13.63 -20.01 11.02
C TYR A 10 -12.79 -19.34 9.93
N TYR A 11 -13.37 -18.38 9.24
CA TYR A 11 -12.72 -17.66 8.15
C TYR A 11 -12.47 -16.22 8.56
N PHE A 12 -11.25 -15.74 8.35
CA PHE A 12 -10.83 -14.38 8.67
C PHE A 12 -10.36 -13.69 7.40
N THR A 13 -10.92 -12.54 7.11
CA THR A 13 -10.51 -11.71 5.97
C THR A 13 -10.83 -10.25 6.23
N ALA A 14 -9.98 -9.34 5.71
CA ALA A 14 -10.26 -7.91 5.63
C ALA A 14 -10.89 -7.52 4.28
N THR A 15 -10.88 -8.44 3.30
CA THR A 15 -11.32 -8.17 1.93
C THR A 15 -12.15 -9.34 1.41
N PRO A 16 -13.43 -9.48 1.85
CA PRO A 16 -14.28 -10.57 1.42
C PRO A 16 -14.52 -10.54 -0.10
N LYS A 17 -14.51 -11.73 -0.71
CA LYS A 17 -14.83 -11.92 -2.13
C LYS A 17 -16.21 -12.51 -2.25
N HIS A 18 -17.15 -11.75 -2.78
CA HIS A 18 -18.48 -12.20 -3.12
C HIS A 18 -18.54 -12.73 -4.55
N SER A 19 -19.53 -13.53 -4.89
CA SER A 19 -19.71 -14.04 -6.24
C SER A 19 -21.09 -13.70 -6.80
N SER A 20 -21.14 -13.08 -7.96
CA SER A 20 -22.35 -12.94 -8.77
C SER A 20 -22.50 -14.04 -9.83
N VAL A 21 -21.62 -15.05 -9.80
CA VAL A 21 -21.53 -16.11 -10.81
C VAL A 21 -22.03 -17.42 -10.22
N SER A 22 -23.09 -17.98 -10.81
CA SER A 22 -23.80 -19.14 -10.26
C SER A 22 -22.97 -20.43 -10.08
N HIS A 23 -21.82 -20.54 -10.77
CA HIS A 23 -20.92 -21.70 -10.68
C HIS A 23 -19.66 -21.44 -9.85
N ARG A 24 -19.54 -20.26 -9.22
CA ARG A 24 -18.43 -19.90 -8.34
C ARG A 24 -18.96 -19.53 -6.96
N ILE A 25 -18.41 -20.17 -5.96
CA ILE A 25 -18.75 -19.92 -4.55
C ILE A 25 -17.98 -18.67 -4.09
N GLY A 26 -18.71 -17.67 -3.62
CA GLY A 26 -18.15 -16.50 -2.94
C GLY A 26 -18.30 -16.61 -1.44
N MET A 27 -17.68 -15.69 -0.68
CA MET A 27 -17.79 -15.63 0.78
C MET A 27 -19.17 -15.12 1.25
N ASP A 28 -20.04 -14.75 0.33
CA ASP A 28 -21.47 -14.45 0.52
C ASP A 28 -22.36 -15.70 0.43
N ASP A 29 -21.79 -16.88 0.26
CA ASP A 29 -22.50 -18.17 0.35
C ASP A 29 -22.51 -18.64 1.81
N ASP A 30 -23.63 -18.43 2.50
CA ASP A 30 -23.83 -18.77 3.91
C ASP A 30 -23.83 -20.27 4.20
N ILE A 31 -24.14 -21.10 3.20
CA ILE A 31 -24.08 -22.57 3.33
C ILE A 31 -22.62 -23.02 3.47
N VAL A 32 -21.68 -22.36 2.77
CA VAL A 32 -20.26 -22.73 2.77
C VAL A 32 -19.49 -22.00 3.87
N TYR A 33 -19.73 -20.71 4.02
CA TYR A 33 -18.94 -19.84 4.91
C TYR A 33 -19.67 -19.50 6.23
N GLY A 34 -20.97 -19.71 6.29
CA GLY A 34 -21.79 -19.31 7.44
C GLY A 34 -22.00 -17.80 7.53
N ASP A 35 -22.65 -17.38 8.59
CA ASP A 35 -22.89 -15.96 8.87
C ASP A 35 -21.63 -15.22 9.31
N VAL A 36 -21.59 -13.91 9.06
CA VAL A 36 -20.58 -13.02 9.62
C VAL A 36 -20.82 -12.90 11.13
N ILE A 37 -19.98 -13.54 11.93
CA ILE A 37 -20.11 -13.58 13.39
C ILE A 37 -19.48 -12.37 14.08
N TYR A 38 -18.55 -11.70 13.43
CA TYR A 38 -17.89 -10.50 13.97
C TYR A 38 -17.28 -9.66 12.84
N GLN A 39 -17.43 -8.36 12.94
CA GLN A 39 -16.80 -7.38 12.07
C GLN A 39 -16.15 -6.30 12.93
N LEU A 40 -14.93 -5.90 12.59
CA LEU A 40 -14.20 -4.83 13.25
C LEU A 40 -13.99 -3.70 12.24
N PRO A 41 -14.75 -2.60 12.34
CA PRO A 41 -14.61 -1.46 11.42
C PRO A 41 -13.25 -0.78 11.54
N ALA A 42 -12.75 -0.24 10.44
CA ALA A 42 -11.46 0.46 10.45
C ALA A 42 -11.45 1.73 11.33
N PRO A 43 -12.53 2.53 11.43
CA PRO A 43 -12.59 3.63 12.39
C PRO A 43 -12.32 3.18 13.83
N ASP A 44 -12.93 2.07 14.27
CA ASP A 44 -12.73 1.53 15.62
C ASP A 44 -11.28 1.10 15.87
N LEU A 45 -10.62 0.58 14.82
CA LEU A 45 -9.19 0.22 14.87
C LEU A 45 -8.29 1.45 14.98
N VAL A 46 -8.65 2.56 14.31
CA VAL A 46 -7.94 3.85 14.42
C VAL A 46 -8.09 4.40 15.83
N ASP A 47 -9.33 4.48 16.34
CA ASP A 47 -9.63 5.00 17.67
C ASP A 47 -9.01 4.16 18.79
N SER A 48 -8.88 2.86 18.57
CA SER A 48 -8.22 1.94 19.50
C SER A 48 -6.69 1.89 19.33
N GLY A 49 -6.11 2.67 18.39
CA GLY A 49 -4.66 2.76 18.19
C GLY A 49 -4.01 1.50 17.62
N TYR A 50 -4.73 0.70 16.84
CA TYR A 50 -4.19 -0.47 16.15
C TYR A 50 -3.66 -0.14 14.75
N ILE A 51 -4.28 0.82 14.08
CA ILE A 51 -3.87 1.32 12.76
C ILE A 51 -3.95 2.85 12.75
N LEU A 52 -3.37 3.47 11.73
CA LEU A 52 -3.40 4.91 11.49
C LEU A 52 -4.49 5.26 10.47
N PRO A 53 -5.06 6.47 10.53
CA PRO A 53 -5.91 6.97 9.46
C PRO A 53 -5.09 7.18 8.18
N PRO A 54 -5.64 6.94 7.00
CA PRO A 54 -5.04 7.34 5.74
C PRO A 54 -5.26 8.83 5.48
N GLN A 55 -4.26 9.49 4.90
CA GLN A 55 -4.36 10.86 4.38
C GLN A 55 -4.13 10.85 2.88
N VAL A 56 -5.13 11.27 2.10
CA VAL A 56 -5.05 11.34 0.64
C VAL A 56 -4.55 12.70 0.20
N VAL A 57 -3.50 12.71 -0.62
CA VAL A 57 -2.95 13.89 -1.26
C VAL A 57 -3.00 13.72 -2.78
N VAL A 58 -3.71 14.61 -3.46
CA VAL A 58 -3.81 14.66 -4.91
C VAL A 58 -2.88 15.74 -5.43
N LYS A 59 -1.78 15.32 -6.08
CA LYS A 59 -0.78 16.23 -6.65
C LYS A 59 -1.15 16.59 -8.08
N GLN A 60 -1.57 17.83 -8.29
CA GLN A 60 -1.75 18.36 -9.66
C GLN A 60 -0.37 18.70 -10.24
N LEU A 61 0.02 17.99 -11.26
CA LEU A 61 1.31 18.15 -11.91
C LEU A 61 1.14 18.86 -13.26
N PRO A 62 2.09 19.72 -13.66
CA PRO A 62 2.05 20.34 -14.96
C PRO A 62 2.10 19.29 -16.08
N PRO A 63 1.50 19.56 -17.24
CA PRO A 63 1.63 18.68 -18.39
C PRO A 63 3.11 18.53 -18.78
N ASN A 64 3.60 17.30 -18.78
CA ASN A 64 4.91 16.94 -19.29
C ASN A 64 4.75 16.23 -20.64
N HIS A 65 5.39 16.75 -21.69
CA HIS A 65 5.34 16.22 -23.05
C HIS A 65 6.50 15.26 -23.35
N GLY A 66 7.32 14.93 -22.36
CA GLY A 66 8.40 13.97 -22.47
C GLY A 66 7.95 12.52 -22.68
N SER A 67 8.90 11.62 -22.73
CA SER A 67 8.65 10.16 -22.76
C SER A 67 7.89 9.70 -21.50
N ILE A 68 7.36 8.48 -21.51
CA ILE A 68 6.70 7.93 -20.32
C ILE A 68 7.67 7.84 -19.14
N PRO A 69 8.92 7.33 -19.30
CA PRO A 69 9.90 7.31 -18.20
C PRO A 69 10.21 8.70 -17.64
N ASP A 70 10.41 9.72 -18.49
CA ASP A 70 10.69 11.10 -18.05
C ASP A 70 9.53 11.65 -17.21
N ARG A 71 8.31 11.41 -17.63
CA ARG A 71 7.11 11.84 -16.87
C ARG A 71 7.00 11.11 -15.54
N ASP A 72 7.22 9.80 -15.53
CA ASP A 72 7.18 9.00 -14.31
C ASP A 72 8.30 9.45 -13.34
N CYS A 73 9.49 9.80 -13.85
CA CYS A 73 10.58 10.37 -13.08
C CYS A 73 10.17 11.70 -12.43
N ASP A 74 9.67 12.67 -13.22
CA ASP A 74 9.25 13.97 -12.72
C ASP A 74 8.13 13.86 -11.67
N HIS A 75 7.16 12.97 -11.92
CA HIS A 75 6.03 12.76 -11.02
C HIS A 75 6.45 12.17 -9.68
N LEU A 76 7.35 11.17 -9.71
CA LEU A 76 7.87 10.55 -8.51
C LEU A 76 8.77 11.50 -7.75
N TYR A 77 9.69 12.18 -8.44
CA TYR A 77 10.57 13.19 -7.85
C TYR A 77 9.77 14.25 -7.09
N THR A 78 8.82 14.90 -7.77
CA THR A 78 7.99 15.94 -7.18
C THR A 78 7.19 15.41 -5.98
N SER A 79 6.59 14.23 -6.11
CA SER A 79 5.78 13.64 -5.04
C SER A 79 6.63 13.27 -3.82
N ILE A 80 7.85 12.73 -4.01
CA ILE A 80 8.72 12.33 -2.90
C ILE A 80 9.28 13.55 -2.17
N VAL A 81 9.79 14.53 -2.93
CA VAL A 81 10.45 15.71 -2.36
C VAL A 81 9.46 16.61 -1.63
N GLU A 82 8.26 16.83 -2.19
CA GLU A 82 7.28 17.72 -1.58
C GLU A 82 6.60 17.12 -0.36
N GLU A 83 6.45 15.80 -0.29
CA GLU A 83 5.87 15.15 0.89
C GLU A 83 6.91 14.82 1.97
N ASP A 84 8.20 14.97 1.68
CA ASP A 84 9.33 14.76 2.61
C ASP A 84 9.21 13.49 3.46
N THR A 85 8.85 12.37 2.83
CA THR A 85 8.71 11.07 3.49
C THR A 85 9.95 10.22 3.24
N ASN A 86 10.45 9.56 4.29
CA ASN A 86 11.69 8.78 4.22
C ASN A 86 11.51 7.36 3.65
N LYS A 87 10.34 6.78 3.80
CA LYS A 87 10.07 5.37 3.47
C LYS A 87 8.87 5.26 2.53
N VAL A 88 9.17 5.23 1.24
CA VAL A 88 8.20 5.40 0.15
C VAL A 88 7.93 4.08 -0.56
N LEU A 89 6.67 3.72 -0.69
CA LEU A 89 6.21 2.66 -1.58
C LEU A 89 5.71 3.26 -2.89
N VAL A 90 6.15 2.75 -4.03
CA VAL A 90 5.65 3.17 -5.33
C VAL A 90 4.91 2.01 -6.01
N ALA A 91 3.63 2.21 -6.25
CA ALA A 91 2.80 1.27 -6.98
C ALA A 91 2.82 1.63 -8.48
N ALA A 92 3.77 1.06 -9.20
CA ALA A 92 4.03 1.36 -10.61
C ALA A 92 2.90 0.87 -11.53
N SER A 93 2.73 1.55 -12.66
CA SER A 93 1.68 1.24 -13.64
C SER A 93 1.92 -0.08 -14.38
N ARG A 94 3.17 -0.41 -14.68
CA ARG A 94 3.59 -1.66 -15.36
C ARG A 94 4.98 -2.05 -14.93
N THR A 95 5.30 -3.36 -15.06
CA THR A 95 6.66 -3.87 -14.83
C THR A 95 7.69 -3.22 -15.76
N SER A 96 7.35 -2.99 -17.03
CA SER A 96 8.23 -2.29 -17.98
C SER A 96 8.55 -0.87 -17.54
N HIS A 97 7.57 -0.13 -17.00
CA HIS A 97 7.79 1.24 -16.53
C HIS A 97 8.78 1.33 -15.37
N ILE A 98 8.89 0.28 -14.54
CA ILE A 98 9.92 0.22 -13.49
C ILE A 98 11.31 0.13 -14.13
N ILE A 99 11.47 -0.73 -15.13
CA ILE A 99 12.74 -0.91 -15.83
C ILE A 99 13.09 0.35 -16.62
N ASP A 100 12.13 0.88 -17.40
CA ASP A 100 12.33 2.09 -18.20
C ASP A 100 12.71 3.30 -17.33
N LEU A 101 12.08 3.46 -16.16
CA LEU A 101 12.39 4.51 -15.19
C LEU A 101 13.85 4.40 -14.70
N VAL A 102 14.31 3.19 -14.36
CA VAL A 102 15.64 2.98 -13.79
C VAL A 102 16.74 3.01 -14.88
N GLU A 103 16.45 2.52 -16.09
CA GLU A 103 17.45 2.38 -17.16
C GLU A 103 17.52 3.58 -18.12
N GLN A 104 16.43 4.37 -18.24
CA GLN A 104 16.32 5.44 -19.23
C GLN A 104 16.26 6.84 -18.63
N THR A 105 16.27 6.97 -17.29
CA THR A 105 16.26 8.26 -16.59
C THR A 105 17.31 8.30 -15.49
N ASP A 106 17.60 9.50 -15.00
CA ASP A 106 18.54 9.74 -13.88
C ASP A 106 17.85 9.58 -12.50
N PHE A 107 16.67 8.92 -12.46
CA PHE A 107 15.88 8.80 -11.22
C PHE A 107 16.67 8.17 -10.07
N ALA A 108 17.42 7.10 -10.35
CA ALA A 108 18.18 6.39 -9.33
C ALA A 108 19.32 7.27 -8.76
N GLU A 109 20.02 8.00 -9.63
CA GLU A 109 21.10 8.93 -9.25
C GLU A 109 20.55 10.11 -8.44
N ILE A 110 19.47 10.72 -8.90
CA ILE A 110 18.82 11.85 -8.23
C ILE A 110 18.36 11.43 -6.82
N MET A 111 17.69 10.29 -6.70
CA MET A 111 17.24 9.81 -5.39
C MET A 111 18.40 9.47 -4.46
N LYS A 112 19.49 8.91 -4.99
CA LYS A 112 20.71 8.63 -4.22
C LYS A 112 21.35 9.92 -3.69
N GLU A 113 21.42 10.99 -4.49
CA GLU A 113 21.92 12.30 -4.06
C GLU A 113 21.08 12.89 -2.92
N LEU A 114 19.78 12.60 -2.89
CA LEU A 114 18.85 12.96 -1.80
C LEU A 114 18.91 12.02 -0.60
N GLY A 115 19.81 11.02 -0.63
CA GLY A 115 20.05 10.08 0.46
C GLY A 115 19.12 8.86 0.47
N TYR A 116 18.34 8.64 -0.59
CA TYR A 116 17.49 7.45 -0.69
C TYR A 116 18.25 6.27 -1.30
N SER A 117 18.00 5.07 -0.75
CA SER A 117 18.29 3.82 -1.41
C SER A 117 17.11 3.38 -2.25
N LEU A 118 17.37 2.86 -3.44
CA LEU A 118 16.34 2.41 -4.37
C LEU A 118 16.23 0.90 -4.38
N MET A 119 15.03 0.40 -4.12
CA MET A 119 14.68 -1.01 -4.21
C MET A 119 13.59 -1.21 -5.28
N TYR A 120 13.71 -2.22 -6.10
CA TYR A 120 12.61 -2.63 -6.98
C TYR A 120 12.58 -4.13 -7.20
N ILE A 121 11.36 -4.64 -7.40
CA ILE A 121 11.13 -6.06 -7.65
C ILE A 121 10.11 -6.27 -8.75
N THR A 122 10.45 -7.12 -9.70
CA THR A 122 9.61 -7.47 -10.83
C THR A 122 9.56 -9.00 -11.02
N SER A 123 8.50 -9.49 -11.64
CA SER A 123 8.39 -10.91 -11.98
C SER A 123 9.33 -11.35 -13.11
N LYS A 124 9.81 -10.40 -13.93
CA LYS A 124 10.63 -10.70 -15.10
C LYS A 124 12.13 -10.65 -14.81
N THR A 125 12.59 -9.62 -14.11
CA THR A 125 14.03 -9.37 -13.91
C THR A 125 14.52 -9.74 -12.51
N GLY A 126 13.58 -9.94 -11.56
CA GLY A 126 13.88 -10.27 -10.17
C GLY A 126 13.93 -9.04 -9.28
N ALA A 127 14.73 -9.11 -8.23
CA ALA A 127 14.85 -8.10 -7.18
C ALA A 127 16.21 -7.37 -7.26
N TYR A 128 16.19 -6.06 -6.99
CA TYR A 128 17.35 -5.19 -7.03
C TYR A 128 17.38 -4.23 -5.86
N ILE A 129 18.57 -3.96 -5.34
CA ILE A 129 18.84 -2.97 -4.28
C ILE A 129 20.02 -2.12 -4.76
N ASP A 130 19.80 -0.81 -4.90
CA ASP A 130 20.81 0.16 -5.37
C ASP A 130 21.56 -0.32 -6.64
N GLY A 131 20.79 -0.83 -7.62
CA GLY A 131 21.30 -1.35 -8.90
C GLY A 131 21.88 -2.76 -8.84
N ASN A 132 22.06 -3.35 -7.67
CA ASN A 132 22.61 -4.71 -7.51
C ASN A 132 21.48 -5.74 -7.47
N LYS A 133 21.60 -6.77 -8.30
CA LYS A 133 20.66 -7.89 -8.29
C LYS A 133 20.85 -8.73 -7.03
N VAL A 134 19.75 -9.03 -6.34
CA VAL A 134 19.72 -9.86 -5.14
C VAL A 134 18.68 -10.98 -5.29
N ASP A 135 18.76 -12.00 -4.45
CA ASP A 135 17.69 -12.99 -4.33
C ASP A 135 16.48 -12.39 -3.60
N ARG A 136 15.35 -13.11 -3.66
CA ARG A 136 14.08 -12.63 -3.11
C ARG A 136 14.11 -12.54 -1.58
N ASP A 137 14.75 -13.47 -0.93
CA ASP A 137 14.80 -13.52 0.54
C ASP A 137 15.64 -12.38 1.08
N THR A 138 16.84 -12.15 0.52
CA THR A 138 17.69 -10.99 0.81
C THR A 138 16.96 -9.66 0.59
N PHE A 139 16.16 -9.55 -0.48
CA PHE A 139 15.36 -8.35 -0.75
C PHE A 139 14.37 -8.07 0.39
N PHE A 140 13.62 -9.07 0.83
CA PHE A 140 12.60 -8.88 1.86
C PHE A 140 13.19 -8.74 3.27
N GLU A 141 14.28 -9.41 3.57
CA GLU A 141 15.02 -9.20 4.82
C GLU A 141 15.53 -7.76 4.90
N THR A 142 16.22 -7.28 3.84
CA THR A 142 16.71 -5.89 3.77
C THR A 142 15.57 -4.89 3.89
N LEU A 143 14.46 -5.11 3.19
CA LEU A 143 13.29 -4.23 3.25
C LEU A 143 12.68 -4.19 4.67
N SER A 144 12.65 -5.32 5.36
CA SER A 144 12.19 -5.42 6.75
C SER A 144 13.11 -4.68 7.72
N ASP A 145 14.42 -4.82 7.56
CA ASP A 145 15.42 -4.18 8.41
C ASP A 145 15.42 -2.65 8.19
N TRP A 146 15.45 -2.21 6.95
CA TRP A 146 15.34 -0.79 6.62
C TRP A 146 14.01 -0.17 7.07
N GLY A 147 12.94 -0.95 7.08
CA GLY A 147 11.66 -0.51 7.62
C GLY A 147 11.69 -0.18 9.11
N ARG A 148 12.58 -0.81 9.87
CA ARG A 148 12.76 -0.60 11.32
C ARG A 148 13.83 0.43 11.67
N ASP A 149 14.68 0.77 10.73
CA ASP A 149 15.75 1.76 10.91
C ASP A 149 15.18 3.16 10.65
N ASP A 150 15.08 3.98 11.69
CA ASP A 150 14.48 5.32 11.63
C ASP A 150 15.30 6.31 10.81
N ASP A 151 16.60 6.08 10.68
CA ASP A 151 17.52 6.95 9.91
C ASP A 151 17.57 6.57 8.42
N LYS A 152 17.03 5.41 8.05
CA LYS A 152 17.10 4.91 6.68
C LYS A 152 16.03 5.53 5.80
N LYS A 153 16.48 6.15 4.68
CA LYS A 153 15.61 6.60 3.59
C LYS A 153 15.63 5.59 2.46
N PHE A 154 14.47 5.15 2.00
CA PHE A 154 14.37 4.26 0.85
C PHE A 154 13.08 4.40 0.06
N ILE A 155 13.17 4.05 -1.20
CA ILE A 155 12.05 3.95 -2.12
C ILE A 155 11.96 2.50 -2.59
N VAL A 156 10.80 1.87 -2.44
CA VAL A 156 10.55 0.54 -2.99
C VAL A 156 9.52 0.60 -4.10
N ILE A 157 9.89 0.16 -5.30
CA ILE A 157 9.00 0.19 -6.48
C ILE A 157 8.55 -1.22 -6.81
N HIS A 158 7.24 -1.39 -6.99
CA HIS A 158 6.65 -2.66 -7.41
C HIS A 158 5.44 -2.47 -8.33
N HIS A 159 5.05 -3.54 -9.03
CA HIS A 159 3.78 -3.58 -9.75
C HIS A 159 2.72 -4.38 -8.99
N SER A 160 2.98 -5.63 -8.63
CA SER A 160 2.00 -6.52 -7.98
C SER A 160 2.59 -7.37 -6.84
N ILE A 161 3.89 -7.57 -6.79
CA ILE A 161 4.54 -8.54 -5.89
C ILE A 161 4.36 -8.18 -4.40
N LEU A 162 4.30 -6.89 -4.08
CA LEU A 162 4.13 -6.42 -2.70
C LEU A 162 2.65 -6.26 -2.28
N SER A 163 1.70 -6.56 -3.16
CA SER A 163 0.26 -6.47 -2.82
C SER A 163 -0.21 -7.60 -1.89
N GLU A 164 0.44 -8.76 -1.88
CA GLU A 164 0.05 -9.91 -1.06
C GLU A 164 1.13 -10.35 -0.05
N GLY A 165 0.71 -10.59 1.20
CA GLY A 165 1.43 -11.38 2.21
C GLY A 165 2.70 -10.81 2.82
N ILE A 166 3.26 -9.69 2.36
CA ILE A 166 4.54 -9.17 2.84
C ILE A 166 4.33 -8.14 3.95
N ASN A 167 4.97 -8.39 5.08
CA ASN A 167 4.97 -7.46 6.19
C ASN A 167 6.11 -6.44 6.06
N VAL A 168 5.85 -5.30 5.43
CA VAL A 168 6.78 -4.17 5.45
C VAL A 168 6.37 -3.23 6.59
N SER A 169 7.18 -3.18 7.64
CA SER A 169 7.02 -2.20 8.70
C SER A 169 7.65 -0.86 8.29
N GLY A 170 7.18 0.23 8.88
CA GLY A 170 7.81 1.54 8.77
C GLY A 170 7.53 2.33 7.48
N LEU A 171 6.81 1.79 6.49
CA LEU A 171 6.40 2.58 5.33
C LEU A 171 5.56 3.79 5.75
N GLU A 172 5.90 4.96 5.23
CA GLU A 172 5.27 6.23 5.58
C GLU A 172 4.26 6.66 4.51
N SER A 173 4.63 6.48 3.25
CA SER A 173 3.81 6.89 2.12
C SER A 173 3.69 5.82 1.03
N VAL A 174 2.63 5.92 0.24
CA VAL A 174 2.50 5.22 -1.04
C VAL A 174 2.12 6.18 -2.14
N ILE A 175 2.83 6.08 -3.28
CA ILE A 175 2.54 6.84 -4.50
C ILE A 175 1.87 5.91 -5.51
N PHE A 176 0.66 6.25 -5.91
CA PHE A 176 -0.13 5.46 -6.85
C PHE A 176 0.04 5.96 -8.28
N MET A 177 0.86 5.27 -9.07
CA MET A 177 1.10 5.57 -10.48
C MET A 177 0.09 4.89 -11.42
N ARG A 178 -0.91 4.21 -10.86
CA ARG A 178 -1.95 3.50 -11.63
C ARG A 178 -3.27 3.43 -10.89
N ASN A 179 -4.34 3.25 -11.66
CA ASN A 179 -5.63 2.85 -11.11
C ASN A 179 -5.61 1.35 -10.73
N MET A 180 -6.30 1.01 -9.66
CA MET A 180 -6.39 -0.34 -9.11
C MET A 180 -7.84 -0.71 -8.81
N ASP A 181 -8.11 -1.99 -8.64
CA ASP A 181 -9.36 -2.45 -8.04
C ASP A 181 -9.41 -2.17 -6.53
N TYR A 182 -10.60 -2.25 -5.97
CA TYR A 182 -10.86 -1.95 -4.56
C TYR A 182 -10.00 -2.76 -3.59
N ILE A 183 -9.83 -4.06 -3.85
CA ILE A 183 -9.04 -4.96 -3.01
C ILE A 183 -7.57 -4.58 -3.04
N THR A 184 -7.02 -4.34 -4.24
CA THR A 184 -5.61 -3.97 -4.41
C THR A 184 -5.32 -2.61 -3.74
N PHE A 185 -6.21 -1.62 -3.85
CA PHE A 185 -6.09 -0.37 -3.10
C PHE A 185 -6.09 -0.62 -1.61
N SER A 186 -7.08 -1.34 -1.09
CA SER A 186 -7.21 -1.65 0.35
C SER A 186 -5.95 -2.34 0.89
N GLN A 187 -5.44 -3.35 0.19
CA GLN A 187 -4.22 -4.06 0.57
C GLN A 187 -2.98 -3.15 0.54
N THR A 188 -2.89 -2.26 -0.45
CA THR A 188 -1.76 -1.32 -0.57
C THR A 188 -1.83 -0.25 0.52
N ILE A 189 -3.01 0.32 0.80
CA ILE A 189 -3.26 1.23 1.92
C ILE A 189 -2.83 0.58 3.23
N GLY A 190 -3.22 -0.67 3.45
CA GLY A 190 -2.87 -1.46 4.63
C GLY A 190 -1.37 -1.58 4.91
N ARG A 191 -0.50 -1.25 3.95
CA ARG A 191 0.96 -1.24 4.14
C ARG A 191 1.45 0.03 4.85
N VAL A 192 0.82 1.16 4.59
CA VAL A 192 1.27 2.46 5.09
C VAL A 192 0.50 2.97 6.30
N ILE A 193 -0.64 2.38 6.64
CA ILE A 193 -1.41 2.75 7.83
C ILE A 193 -0.99 2.01 9.11
N ARG A 194 0.10 1.29 9.07
CA ARG A 194 0.64 0.62 10.26
C ARG A 194 1.28 1.65 11.19
N LEU A 195 1.12 1.43 12.49
CA LEU A 195 1.81 2.23 13.50
C LEU A 195 3.33 2.16 13.29
N HIS A 196 3.99 3.28 13.61
CA HIS A 196 5.43 3.26 13.80
C HIS A 196 5.78 2.33 14.97
N HIS A 197 6.87 1.60 14.89
CA HIS A 197 7.22 0.60 15.91
C HIS A 197 7.41 1.21 17.31
N ASN A 198 7.94 2.44 17.37
CA ASN A 198 8.07 3.18 18.63
C ASN A 198 6.71 3.59 19.19
N ASP A 199 5.78 4.05 18.34
CA ASP A 199 4.42 4.40 18.77
C ASP A 199 3.69 3.18 19.31
N ALA A 200 3.74 2.04 18.57
CA ALA A 200 3.14 0.79 19.01
C ALA A 200 3.72 0.29 20.33
N LYS A 201 5.02 0.46 20.56
CA LYS A 201 5.66 0.14 21.83
C LYS A 201 5.20 1.07 22.94
N ASN A 202 5.20 2.38 22.70
CA ASN A 202 4.82 3.38 23.70
C ASN A 202 3.33 3.28 24.09
N ILE A 203 2.45 2.94 23.17
CA ILE A 203 1.04 2.63 23.49
C ILE A 203 0.95 1.41 24.41
N ARG A 204 1.63 0.33 24.08
CA ARG A 204 1.66 -0.89 24.88
C ARG A 204 2.23 -0.68 26.28
N ASP A 205 3.25 0.17 26.37
CA ASP A 205 3.91 0.53 27.64
C ASP A 205 3.12 1.59 28.44
N GLY A 206 1.97 2.07 27.94
CA GLY A 206 1.14 3.09 28.59
C GLY A 206 1.72 4.51 28.55
N LYS A 207 2.73 4.76 27.70
CA LYS A 207 3.37 6.08 27.56
C LYS A 207 2.65 7.00 26.57
N LEU A 208 1.94 6.40 25.63
CA LEU A 208 1.06 7.09 24.69
C LEU A 208 -0.37 6.57 24.84
N THR A 209 -1.34 7.45 24.66
CA THR A 209 -2.76 7.08 24.64
C THR A 209 -3.10 6.50 23.26
N ALA A 210 -3.72 5.33 23.25
CA ALA A 210 -4.24 4.73 22.02
C ALA A 210 -5.29 5.67 21.38
N GLY A 211 -5.21 5.85 20.07
CA GLY A 211 -6.10 6.76 19.31
C GLY A 211 -5.72 8.24 19.34
N ASP A 212 -4.81 8.67 20.22
CA ASP A 212 -4.30 10.05 20.21
C ASP A 212 -3.20 10.23 19.15
N ILE A 213 -3.62 10.20 17.88
CA ILE A 213 -2.73 10.25 16.71
C ILE A 213 -1.84 11.49 16.68
N ARG A 214 -2.24 12.59 17.35
CA ARG A 214 -1.44 13.84 17.39
C ARG A 214 -0.14 13.69 18.19
N SER A 215 -0.09 12.72 19.09
CA SER A 215 1.07 12.40 19.91
C SER A 215 1.99 11.36 19.27
N TYR A 216 1.60 10.78 18.12
CA TYR A 216 2.36 9.75 17.45
C TYR A 216 3.50 10.33 16.59
N GLN A 217 4.62 9.63 16.53
CA GLN A 217 5.72 9.93 15.63
C GLN A 217 5.28 9.87 14.16
N LYS A 218 4.39 8.93 13.84
CA LYS A 218 3.73 8.78 12.54
C LYS A 218 2.22 8.89 12.73
N PRO A 219 1.60 10.06 12.48
CA PRO A 219 0.19 10.28 12.78
C PRO A 219 -0.78 9.70 11.73
N PHE A 220 -0.34 9.42 10.51
CA PHE A 220 -1.16 8.90 9.40
C PHE A 220 -0.34 8.08 8.40
N GLY A 221 -1.02 7.35 7.54
CA GLY A 221 -0.45 6.76 6.32
C GLY A 221 -0.72 7.67 5.13
N LEU A 222 0.33 8.14 4.44
CA LEU A 222 0.19 9.08 3.35
C LEU A 222 -0.07 8.37 2.03
N LEU A 223 -1.14 8.77 1.32
CA LEU A 223 -1.57 8.23 0.04
C LEU A 223 -1.47 9.31 -1.03
N VAL A 224 -0.49 9.21 -1.92
CA VAL A 224 -0.20 10.24 -2.92
C VAL A 224 -0.65 9.78 -4.30
N VAL A 225 -1.41 10.61 -5.02
CA VAL A 225 -1.80 10.38 -6.41
C VAL A 225 -1.32 11.54 -7.28
N PRO A 226 -0.30 11.35 -8.12
CA PRO A 226 0.08 12.34 -9.12
C PRO A 226 -0.96 12.39 -10.24
N VAL A 227 -1.46 13.59 -10.53
CA VAL A 227 -2.51 13.82 -11.54
C VAL A 227 -2.02 14.78 -12.60
N HIS A 228 -1.86 14.28 -13.82
CA HIS A 228 -1.58 15.05 -15.03
C HIS A 228 -2.54 14.70 -16.18
N SER A 229 -3.41 13.72 -15.98
CA SER A 229 -4.30 13.17 -17.01
C SER A 229 -5.59 12.63 -16.41
N GLN A 230 -6.54 12.25 -17.27
CA GLN A 230 -7.80 11.63 -16.86
C GLN A 230 -7.59 10.33 -16.06
N VAL A 231 -6.52 9.58 -16.32
CA VAL A 231 -6.19 8.36 -15.58
C VAL A 231 -5.87 8.67 -14.11
N GLY A 232 -5.08 9.71 -13.87
CA GLY A 232 -4.77 10.17 -12.51
C GLY A 232 -6.03 10.64 -11.76
N ILE A 233 -6.92 11.39 -12.42
CA ILE A 233 -8.19 11.83 -11.85
C ILE A 233 -9.05 10.63 -11.45
N ASN A 234 -9.17 9.63 -12.31
CA ASN A 234 -9.93 8.42 -12.02
C ASN A 234 -9.30 7.59 -10.90
N THR A 235 -7.97 7.58 -10.82
CA THR A 235 -7.22 6.93 -9.73
C THR A 235 -7.52 7.62 -8.40
N ALA A 236 -7.41 8.95 -8.34
CA ALA A 236 -7.68 9.74 -7.15
C ALA A 236 -9.14 9.57 -6.66
N ARG A 237 -10.11 9.62 -7.58
CA ARG A 237 -11.53 9.41 -7.25
C ARG A 237 -11.76 8.04 -6.65
N ARG A 238 -11.26 6.97 -7.29
CA ARG A 238 -11.43 5.60 -6.79
C ARG A 238 -10.72 5.38 -5.46
N LEU A 239 -9.53 5.95 -5.29
CA LEU A 239 -8.82 5.88 -4.01
C LEU A 239 -9.65 6.54 -2.89
N GLN A 240 -10.22 7.73 -3.15
CA GLN A 240 -11.07 8.41 -2.18
C GLN A 240 -12.31 7.58 -1.84
N GLU A 241 -12.98 6.99 -2.84
CA GLU A 241 -14.11 6.07 -2.61
C GLU A 241 -13.73 4.89 -1.71
N VAL A 242 -12.54 4.31 -1.90
CA VAL A 242 -12.04 3.21 -1.03
C VAL A 242 -11.80 3.70 0.38
N VAL A 243 -11.17 4.86 0.54
CA VAL A 243 -10.88 5.46 1.86
C VAL A 243 -12.19 5.79 2.58
N ASP A 244 -13.15 6.42 1.91
CA ASP A 244 -14.43 6.78 2.52
C ASP A 244 -15.21 5.52 2.95
N THR A 245 -15.29 4.52 2.08
CA THR A 245 -16.00 3.25 2.39
C THR A 245 -15.40 2.55 3.61
N ILE A 246 -14.07 2.46 3.70
CA ILE A 246 -13.40 1.67 4.74
C ILE A 246 -13.22 2.48 6.03
N PHE A 247 -12.75 3.73 5.92
CA PHE A 247 -12.29 4.51 7.07
C PHE A 247 -13.28 5.56 7.57
N VAL A 248 -14.33 5.86 6.79
CA VAL A 248 -15.42 6.74 7.22
C VAL A 248 -16.67 5.91 7.51
N ASP A 249 -17.12 5.09 6.55
CA ASP A 249 -18.35 4.29 6.69
C ASP A 249 -18.13 2.97 7.44
N GLY A 250 -16.89 2.56 7.67
CA GLY A 250 -16.51 1.35 8.39
C GLY A 250 -16.86 0.04 7.65
N GLN A 251 -17.09 0.12 6.35
CA GLN A 251 -17.44 -1.05 5.53
C GLN A 251 -16.21 -1.78 5.00
N PRO A 252 -16.22 -3.11 4.88
CA PRO A 252 -15.13 -3.84 4.29
C PRO A 252 -14.98 -3.57 2.79
N ALA A 253 -13.77 -3.66 2.27
CA ALA A 253 -13.51 -3.62 0.83
C ALA A 253 -13.98 -4.93 0.19
N ILE A 254 -15.18 -4.95 -0.36
CA ILE A 254 -15.78 -6.12 -1.00
C ILE A 254 -15.44 -6.14 -2.49
N SER A 255 -14.97 -7.26 -3.00
CA SER A 255 -14.92 -7.51 -4.45
C SER A 255 -15.98 -8.51 -4.86
N VAL A 256 -16.57 -8.28 -6.03
CA VAL A 256 -17.54 -9.20 -6.62
C VAL A 256 -16.91 -9.87 -7.84
N MET A 257 -16.81 -11.21 -7.79
CA MET A 257 -16.40 -11.98 -8.97
C MET A 257 -17.52 -11.87 -10.03
N LYS A 258 -17.16 -11.32 -11.18
CA LYS A 258 -18.04 -11.20 -12.35
C LYS A 258 -17.59 -12.18 -13.43
N ASN A 259 -18.51 -12.52 -14.32
CA ASN A 259 -18.21 -13.33 -15.51
C ASN A 259 -17.16 -12.70 -16.42
#